data_14ceef444a9a1c9338dccfdba22a984d
#
_entry.id   14ceef444a9a1c9338dccfdba22a984d
#
_cell.length_a   1.000
_cell.length_b   1.000
_cell.length_c   1.000
_cell.angle_alpha   90.00
_cell.angle_beta   90.00
_cell.angle_gamma   90.00
#
_symmetry.space_group_name_H-M   'P 1'
#
loop_
_entity.id
_entity.type
_entity.pdbx_description
1 polymer ?
#
loop_
_entity_poly.entity_id
_entity_poly.type
_entity_poly.pdbx_seq_one_letter_code
_entity_poly.pdbx_strand_id
1 'polypeptide(L)'
;MFCALGSDAGFLNLFATGRDWDIKAQLTRASIAAIEEIRAVLPAARIVKCEPAIHIAAQEDRPQDRDAAENYRLAQFQAIDMSTGRVAPELGGKPEYLDILGLNFYYNNEWIHNGATLYAFHPQYRPFHQLIGEFYQRYRRPGFVAETGIEGENRPGWLAYVSAEVRFAVESGVPVEGVCLYPILNHPGWLDERHCYNGIFDYADDSGRREIYQPLAHELNHQQAAFASSFDKFAAPKALA
;
A
#
# COMPACT_ATOMS: atom_id res chain seq x y z
N MET A 1 6.16 5.45 6.62
CA MET A 1 5.06 6.08 7.41
C MET A 1 5.29 5.94 8.92
N PHE A 2 5.37 4.73 9.47
CA PHE A 2 5.51 4.51 10.93
C PHE A 2 6.70 5.25 11.56
N CYS A 3 7.86 5.23 10.91
CA CYS A 3 9.05 5.93 11.41
C CYS A 3 8.87 7.46 11.44
N ALA A 4 8.25 8.04 10.42
CA ALA A 4 7.96 9.47 10.39
C ALA A 4 6.94 9.86 11.47
N LEU A 5 5.86 9.09 11.65
CA LEU A 5 4.84 9.37 12.67
C LEU A 5 5.36 9.14 14.09
N GLY A 6 6.20 8.14 14.31
CA GLY A 6 6.79 7.82 15.62
C GLY A 6 7.98 8.70 16.00
N SER A 7 8.61 9.37 15.02
CA SER A 7 9.77 10.24 15.24
C SER A 7 9.41 11.70 14.98
N ASP A 8 9.41 12.13 13.73
CA ASP A 8 9.35 13.54 13.37
C ASP A 8 8.03 14.21 13.71
N ALA A 9 6.90 13.49 13.50
CA ALA A 9 5.58 14.02 13.82
C ALA A 9 5.17 13.81 15.29
N GLY A 10 5.78 12.85 15.99
CA GLY A 10 5.50 12.57 17.41
C GLY A 10 4.08 12.10 17.72
N PHE A 11 3.38 11.49 16.75
CA PHE A 11 2.00 10.99 16.94
C PHE A 11 1.92 9.59 17.55
N LEU A 12 2.95 8.78 17.39
CA LEU A 12 2.97 7.40 17.87
C LEU A 12 4.01 7.22 18.98
N ASN A 13 3.83 6.15 19.74
CA ASN A 13 4.81 5.72 20.74
C ASN A 13 6.21 5.63 20.14
N LEU A 14 7.18 5.86 20.95
CA LEU A 14 8.58 6.17 20.82
C LEU A 14 8.84 7.67 20.91
N PHE A 15 8.03 8.54 20.35
CA PHE A 15 8.19 10.00 20.40
C PHE A 15 9.66 10.46 20.26
N ALA A 16 10.41 9.74 19.42
CA ALA A 16 11.86 9.89 19.29
C ALA A 16 12.18 10.91 18.20
N THR A 17 11.95 12.18 18.47
CA THR A 17 12.11 13.29 17.51
C THR A 17 13.50 13.27 16.85
N GLY A 18 13.54 13.38 15.51
CA GLY A 18 14.78 13.43 14.73
C GLY A 18 15.54 12.10 14.63
N ARG A 19 14.90 10.96 14.96
CA ARG A 19 15.51 9.63 14.97
C ARG A 19 14.83 8.64 14.02
N ASP A 20 14.19 9.13 12.99
CA ASP A 20 13.48 8.29 12.01
C ASP A 20 14.39 7.23 11.36
N TRP A 21 15.64 7.61 11.04
CA TRP A 21 16.64 6.67 10.51
C TRP A 21 16.99 5.56 11.49
N ASP A 22 17.24 5.90 12.77
CA ASP A 22 17.56 4.93 13.82
C ASP A 22 16.42 3.93 14.01
N ILE A 23 15.16 4.42 14.05
CA ILE A 23 13.96 3.61 14.16
C ILE A 23 13.85 2.68 12.95
N LYS A 24 14.01 3.20 11.74
CA LYS A 24 13.92 2.44 10.49
C LYS A 24 15.00 1.35 10.44
N ALA A 25 16.25 1.69 10.78
CA ALA A 25 17.34 0.74 10.83
C ALA A 25 17.08 -0.37 11.86
N GLN A 26 16.58 -0.03 13.05
CA GLN A 26 16.26 -1.01 14.09
C GLN A 26 15.10 -1.94 13.69
N LEU A 27 14.04 -1.40 13.09
CA LEU A 27 12.92 -2.20 12.57
C LEU A 27 13.38 -3.11 11.42
N THR A 28 14.31 -2.64 10.58
CA THR A 28 14.91 -3.46 9.53
C THR A 28 15.70 -4.63 10.11
N ARG A 29 16.57 -4.40 11.12
CA ARG A 29 17.29 -5.49 11.82
C ARG A 29 16.32 -6.50 12.43
N ALA A 30 15.30 -6.03 13.14
CA ALA A 30 14.30 -6.90 13.72
C ALA A 30 13.56 -7.73 12.66
N SER A 31 13.20 -7.09 11.54
CA SER A 31 12.56 -7.77 10.41
C SER A 31 13.46 -8.84 9.79
N ILE A 32 14.75 -8.56 9.61
CA ILE A 32 15.73 -9.52 9.06
C ILE A 32 15.85 -10.72 10.01
N ALA A 33 16.05 -10.48 11.32
CA ALA A 33 16.14 -11.55 12.31
C ALA A 33 14.87 -12.43 12.31
N ALA A 34 13.69 -11.80 12.25
CA ALA A 34 12.43 -12.55 12.18
C ALA A 34 12.32 -13.40 10.90
N ILE A 35 12.76 -12.89 9.74
CA ILE A 35 12.76 -13.65 8.49
C ILE A 35 13.68 -14.88 8.60
N GLU A 36 14.86 -14.73 9.18
CA GLU A 36 15.82 -15.83 9.34
C GLU A 36 15.26 -16.92 10.25
N GLU A 37 14.64 -16.56 11.38
CA GLU A 37 13.99 -17.50 12.29
C GLU A 37 12.77 -18.19 11.65
N ILE A 38 11.93 -17.43 10.92
CA ILE A 38 10.79 -18.02 10.21
C ILE A 38 11.27 -19.06 9.18
N ARG A 39 12.30 -18.73 8.40
CA ARG A 39 12.83 -19.65 7.39
C ARG A 39 13.62 -20.83 7.97
N ALA A 40 14.17 -20.69 9.17
CA ALA A 40 14.75 -21.83 9.89
C ALA A 40 13.68 -22.88 10.22
N VAL A 41 12.45 -22.46 10.53
CA VAL A 41 11.31 -23.35 10.82
C VAL A 41 10.57 -23.76 9.56
N LEU A 42 10.35 -22.82 8.63
CA LEU A 42 9.63 -23.02 7.38
C LEU A 42 10.42 -22.44 6.19
N PRO A 43 11.36 -23.23 5.61
CA PRO A 43 12.24 -22.74 4.54
C PRO A 43 11.51 -22.20 3.30
N ALA A 44 10.29 -22.69 3.05
CA ALA A 44 9.46 -22.26 1.92
C ALA A 44 8.60 -21.02 2.22
N ALA A 45 8.74 -20.38 3.40
CA ALA A 45 7.98 -19.19 3.76
C ALA A 45 8.25 -18.03 2.77
N ARG A 46 7.19 -17.48 2.20
CA ARG A 46 7.25 -16.28 1.35
C ARG A 46 7.10 -15.03 2.20
N ILE A 47 7.95 -14.05 1.98
CA ILE A 47 8.02 -12.82 2.75
C ILE A 47 7.36 -11.69 1.97
N VAL A 48 6.37 -11.09 2.57
CA VAL A 48 5.70 -9.89 2.06
C VAL A 48 6.29 -8.66 2.77
N LYS A 49 6.62 -7.63 2.00
CA LYS A 49 6.92 -6.29 2.55
C LYS A 49 5.83 -5.33 2.11
N CYS A 50 5.18 -4.71 3.11
CA CYS A 50 4.09 -3.76 2.88
C CYS A 50 4.58 -2.34 3.10
N GLU A 51 4.35 -1.48 2.09
CA GLU A 51 4.65 -0.05 2.16
C GLU A 51 3.54 0.76 1.49
N PRO A 52 3.32 2.02 1.90
CA PRO A 52 2.41 2.89 1.19
C PRO A 52 2.97 3.24 -0.19
N ALA A 53 2.14 3.13 -1.22
CA ALA A 53 2.45 3.67 -2.53
C ALA A 53 2.05 5.14 -2.53
N ILE A 54 3.02 6.05 -2.61
CA ILE A 54 2.79 7.50 -2.53
C ILE A 54 3.33 8.24 -3.74
N HIS A 55 2.69 9.37 -4.02
CA HIS A 55 3.21 10.36 -4.95
C HIS A 55 3.19 11.75 -4.30
N ILE A 56 4.30 12.47 -4.41
CA ILE A 56 4.46 13.81 -3.88
C ILE A 56 4.93 14.72 -5.01
N ALA A 57 4.14 15.72 -5.33
CA ALA A 57 4.48 16.72 -6.33
C ALA A 57 4.91 18.04 -5.67
N ALA A 58 5.79 18.80 -6.32
CA ALA A 58 6.09 20.15 -5.89
C ALA A 58 4.97 21.11 -6.32
N GLN A 59 4.78 22.20 -5.60
CA GLN A 59 3.91 23.29 -6.03
C GLN A 59 4.44 23.90 -7.34
N GLU A 60 3.56 24.23 -8.27
CA GLU A 60 3.96 24.75 -9.59
C GLU A 60 4.72 26.08 -9.49
N ASP A 61 4.33 26.93 -8.56
CA ASP A 61 4.94 28.23 -8.28
C ASP A 61 6.18 28.16 -7.36
N ARG A 62 6.53 26.96 -6.90
CA ARG A 62 7.67 26.69 -6.00
C ARG A 62 8.61 25.63 -6.56
N PRO A 63 9.21 25.85 -7.73
CA PRO A 63 10.10 24.85 -8.35
C PRO A 63 11.32 24.48 -7.52
N GLN A 64 11.73 25.32 -6.57
CA GLN A 64 12.80 25.04 -5.59
C GLN A 64 12.45 23.88 -4.64
N ASP A 65 11.18 23.52 -4.47
CA ASP A 65 10.74 22.43 -3.60
C ASP A 65 10.74 21.06 -4.32
N ARG A 66 11.10 21.00 -5.59
CA ARG A 66 11.09 19.74 -6.39
C ARG A 66 11.98 18.66 -5.77
N ASP A 67 13.19 19.03 -5.41
CA ASP A 67 14.14 18.07 -4.82
C ASP A 67 13.67 17.57 -3.45
N ALA A 68 13.06 18.44 -2.64
CA ALA A 68 12.49 18.07 -1.35
C ALA A 68 11.29 17.14 -1.51
N ALA A 69 10.37 17.45 -2.45
CA ALA A 69 9.23 16.60 -2.77
C ALA A 69 9.67 15.22 -3.28
N GLU A 70 10.64 15.17 -4.19
CA GLU A 70 11.16 13.92 -4.74
C GLU A 70 11.91 13.10 -3.70
N ASN A 71 12.75 13.70 -2.87
CA ASN A 71 13.44 13.02 -1.77
C ASN A 71 12.44 12.40 -0.78
N TYR A 72 11.37 13.14 -0.46
CA TYR A 72 10.31 12.61 0.41
C TYR A 72 9.57 11.45 -0.28
N ARG A 73 9.22 11.59 -1.56
CA ARG A 73 8.59 10.51 -2.34
C ARG A 73 9.46 9.25 -2.38
N LEU A 74 10.77 9.39 -2.60
CA LEU A 74 11.71 8.28 -2.64
C LEU A 74 11.90 7.58 -1.29
N ALA A 75 11.60 8.26 -0.18
CA ALA A 75 11.66 7.65 1.15
C ALA A 75 10.71 6.46 1.34
N GLN A 76 9.67 6.33 0.51
CA GLN A 76 8.78 5.16 0.49
C GLN A 76 9.50 3.84 0.21
N PHE A 77 10.62 3.87 -0.51
CA PHE A 77 11.38 2.68 -0.88
C PHE A 77 12.42 2.27 0.17
N GLN A 78 12.78 3.15 1.09
CA GLN A 78 13.93 2.95 1.98
C GLN A 78 13.86 1.67 2.82
N ALA A 79 12.70 1.34 3.39
CA ALA A 79 12.57 0.16 4.25
C ALA A 79 12.77 -1.16 3.45
N ILE A 80 12.23 -1.22 2.25
CA ILE A 80 12.44 -2.35 1.34
C ILE A 80 13.90 -2.37 0.85
N ASP A 81 14.45 -1.21 0.48
CA ASP A 81 15.84 -1.11 0.03
C ASP A 81 16.84 -1.54 1.12
N MET A 82 16.61 -1.16 2.38
CA MET A 82 17.41 -1.65 3.52
C MET A 82 17.27 -3.16 3.70
N SER A 83 16.03 -3.68 3.64
CA SER A 83 15.76 -5.11 3.79
C SER A 83 16.34 -5.96 2.66
N THR A 84 16.53 -5.38 1.48
CA THR A 84 17.10 -6.05 0.31
C THR A 84 18.59 -5.74 0.10
N GLY A 85 19.23 -4.99 1.00
CA GLY A 85 20.66 -4.65 0.95
C GLY A 85 21.03 -3.59 -0.08
N ARG A 86 20.05 -2.88 -0.67
CA ARG A 86 20.30 -1.77 -1.63
C ARG A 86 20.74 -0.49 -0.93
N VAL A 87 20.29 -0.30 0.31
CA VAL A 87 20.63 0.82 1.19
C VAL A 87 21.06 0.25 2.53
N ALA A 88 22.09 0.82 3.16
CA ALA A 88 22.63 0.37 4.45
C ALA A 88 22.92 -1.14 4.49
N PRO A 89 23.76 -1.69 3.58
CA PRO A 89 24.01 -3.13 3.49
C PRO A 89 24.59 -3.73 4.78
N GLU A 90 25.18 -2.91 5.64
CA GLU A 90 25.66 -3.29 6.98
C GLU A 90 24.54 -3.76 7.92
N LEU A 91 23.27 -3.51 7.58
CA LEU A 91 22.13 -4.05 8.32
C LEU A 91 21.88 -5.54 8.04
N GLY A 92 22.55 -6.12 7.04
CA GLY A 92 22.43 -7.53 6.67
C GLY A 92 21.30 -7.86 5.70
N GLY A 93 20.71 -6.83 5.06
CA GLY A 93 19.66 -7.01 4.04
C GLY A 93 20.12 -7.83 2.84
N LYS A 94 19.22 -8.63 2.26
CA LYS A 94 19.48 -9.48 1.09
C LYS A 94 18.27 -9.48 0.13
N PRO A 95 18.49 -9.59 -1.21
CA PRO A 95 17.38 -9.60 -2.17
C PRO A 95 16.33 -10.69 -1.94
N GLU A 96 16.72 -11.82 -1.37
CA GLU A 96 15.83 -12.94 -1.01
C GLU A 96 14.90 -12.65 0.18
N TYR A 97 15.06 -11.55 0.89
CA TYR A 97 14.15 -11.15 1.97
C TYR A 97 12.91 -10.40 1.47
N LEU A 98 12.73 -10.36 0.16
CA LEU A 98 11.54 -9.83 -0.50
C LEU A 98 11.03 -10.83 -1.54
N ASP A 99 9.90 -11.48 -1.27
CA ASP A 99 9.23 -12.35 -2.24
C ASP A 99 8.05 -11.66 -2.90
N ILE A 100 7.30 -10.86 -2.15
CA ILE A 100 6.06 -10.21 -2.59
C ILE A 100 6.02 -8.77 -2.09
N LEU A 101 5.55 -7.87 -2.96
CA LEU A 101 5.26 -6.48 -2.63
C LEU A 101 3.82 -6.34 -2.12
N GLY A 102 3.62 -5.75 -0.94
CA GLY A 102 2.33 -5.29 -0.47
C GLY A 102 2.24 -3.77 -0.62
N LEU A 103 1.25 -3.27 -1.33
CA LEU A 103 1.07 -1.84 -1.53
C LEU A 103 -0.17 -1.35 -0.81
N ASN A 104 -0.01 -0.37 0.08
CA ASN A 104 -1.11 0.30 0.75
C ASN A 104 -1.44 1.56 -0.03
N PHE A 105 -2.68 1.69 -0.51
CA PHE A 105 -3.07 2.83 -1.31
C PHE A 105 -4.44 3.37 -0.92
N TYR A 106 -4.49 4.66 -0.59
CA TYR A 106 -5.66 5.40 -0.17
C TYR A 106 -5.78 6.71 -0.95
N TYR A 107 -6.94 7.34 -0.91
CA TYR A 107 -7.22 8.57 -1.65
C TYR A 107 -6.29 9.76 -1.31
N ASN A 108 -5.64 9.72 -0.15
CA ASN A 108 -4.70 10.73 0.34
C ASN A 108 -3.22 10.33 0.22
N ASN A 109 -2.92 9.28 -0.53
CA ASN A 109 -1.54 8.84 -0.77
C ASN A 109 -0.80 9.70 -1.81
N GLU A 110 -1.50 10.65 -2.43
CA GLU A 110 -0.90 11.60 -3.34
C GLU A 110 -1.18 13.03 -2.88
N TRP A 111 -0.15 13.86 -2.82
CA TRP A 111 -0.31 15.24 -2.36
C TRP A 111 0.77 16.18 -2.92
N ILE A 112 0.47 17.48 -2.86
CA ILE A 112 1.45 18.54 -3.08
C ILE A 112 2.36 18.65 -1.85
N HIS A 113 3.65 18.71 -2.04
CA HIS A 113 4.61 18.90 -0.94
C HIS A 113 4.24 20.11 -0.09
N ASN A 114 4.02 19.90 1.21
CA ASN A 114 3.49 20.90 2.15
C ASN A 114 2.13 21.50 1.72
N GLY A 115 1.33 20.77 0.95
CA GLY A 115 0.07 21.22 0.40
C GLY A 115 -1.06 20.21 0.47
N ALA A 116 -2.05 20.38 -0.40
CA ALA A 116 -3.28 19.60 -0.43
C ALA A 116 -3.09 18.21 -1.08
N THR A 117 -4.02 17.31 -0.78
CA THR A 117 -4.17 16.02 -1.47
C THR A 117 -4.44 16.25 -2.96
N LEU A 118 -3.79 15.45 -3.80
CA LEU A 118 -4.05 15.39 -5.23
C LEU A 118 -5.21 14.43 -5.50
N TYR A 119 -6.17 14.87 -6.28
CA TYR A 119 -7.28 14.04 -6.75
C TYR A 119 -7.14 13.74 -8.24
N ALA A 120 -7.82 12.73 -8.74
CA ALA A 120 -7.68 12.19 -10.09
C ALA A 120 -7.80 13.21 -11.26
N PHE A 121 -8.43 14.35 -11.03
CA PHE A 121 -8.53 15.43 -12.04
C PHE A 121 -7.39 16.47 -11.97
N HIS A 122 -6.46 16.33 -11.00
CA HIS A 122 -5.34 17.26 -10.90
C HIS A 122 -4.24 16.91 -11.93
N PRO A 123 -3.64 17.90 -12.63
CA PRO A 123 -2.64 17.62 -13.70
C PRO A 123 -1.42 16.82 -13.21
N GLN A 124 -1.05 16.96 -11.94
CA GLN A 124 0.09 16.25 -11.34
C GLN A 124 -0.30 14.92 -10.65
N TYR A 125 -1.57 14.52 -10.71
CA TYR A 125 -2.01 13.22 -10.21
C TYR A 125 -1.40 12.09 -11.04
N ARG A 126 -0.98 11.02 -10.40
CA ARG A 126 -0.48 9.81 -11.05
C ARG A 126 -1.46 8.66 -10.86
N PRO A 127 -2.07 8.12 -11.92
CA PRO A 127 -2.93 6.93 -11.78
C PRO A 127 -2.22 5.79 -11.02
N PHE A 128 -2.95 5.08 -10.17
CA PHE A 128 -2.36 4.09 -9.26
C PHE A 128 -1.59 2.98 -9.99
N HIS A 129 -1.99 2.59 -11.20
CA HIS A 129 -1.23 1.61 -12.01
C HIS A 129 0.21 2.07 -12.31
N GLN A 130 0.48 3.38 -12.38
CA GLN A 130 1.83 3.91 -12.56
C GLN A 130 2.68 3.74 -11.30
N LEU A 131 2.08 3.93 -10.12
CA LEU A 131 2.75 3.68 -8.85
C LEU A 131 3.06 2.19 -8.68
N ILE A 132 2.11 1.31 -8.98
CA ILE A 132 2.31 -0.15 -9.03
C ILE A 132 3.48 -0.50 -9.98
N GLY A 133 3.47 0.08 -11.18
CA GLY A 133 4.51 -0.12 -12.19
C GLY A 133 5.90 0.31 -11.69
N GLU A 134 6.00 1.42 -10.95
CA GLU A 134 7.25 1.92 -10.38
C GLU A 134 7.84 0.94 -9.36
N PHE A 135 7.03 0.42 -8.44
CA PHE A 135 7.47 -0.63 -7.49
C PHE A 135 7.93 -1.89 -8.23
N TYR A 136 7.18 -2.33 -9.22
CA TYR A 136 7.57 -3.50 -10.02
C TYR A 136 8.86 -3.28 -10.81
N GLN A 137 9.04 -2.12 -11.43
CA GLN A 137 10.28 -1.78 -12.14
C GLN A 137 11.49 -1.80 -11.22
N ARG A 138 11.32 -1.34 -9.97
CA ARG A 138 12.39 -1.28 -8.98
C ARG A 138 12.79 -2.66 -8.44
N TYR A 139 11.82 -3.49 -8.09
CA TYR A 139 12.08 -4.72 -7.33
C TYR A 139 11.91 -6.01 -8.13
N ARG A 140 11.16 -5.99 -9.24
CA ARG A 140 10.87 -7.17 -10.08
C ARG A 140 10.29 -8.33 -9.28
N ARG A 141 9.36 -8.02 -8.36
CA ARG A 141 8.62 -8.99 -7.55
C ARG A 141 7.14 -8.89 -7.85
N PRO A 142 6.40 -10.02 -7.77
CA PRO A 142 4.94 -9.95 -7.78
C PRO A 142 4.45 -9.13 -6.59
N GLY A 143 3.25 -8.60 -6.69
CA GLY A 143 2.68 -7.79 -5.62
C GLY A 143 1.18 -7.91 -5.54
N PHE A 144 0.61 -7.28 -4.53
CA PHE A 144 -0.83 -7.11 -4.37
C PHE A 144 -1.12 -5.80 -3.64
N VAL A 145 -2.33 -5.32 -3.73
CA VAL A 145 -2.79 -4.21 -2.91
C VAL A 145 -3.09 -4.76 -1.52
N ALA A 146 -2.22 -4.46 -0.55
CA ALA A 146 -2.30 -5.02 0.80
C ALA A 146 -3.32 -4.28 1.67
N GLU A 147 -3.55 -2.99 1.39
CA GLU A 147 -4.58 -2.20 2.03
C GLU A 147 -5.16 -1.18 1.06
N THR A 148 -6.48 -1.06 1.03
CA THR A 148 -7.18 0.05 0.40
C THR A 148 -8.60 0.17 0.93
N GLY A 149 -9.11 1.40 1.01
CA GLY A 149 -10.46 1.68 1.45
C GLY A 149 -10.73 3.18 1.55
N ILE A 150 -11.97 3.52 1.79
CA ILE A 150 -12.44 4.90 2.02
C ILE A 150 -13.70 4.87 2.87
N GLU A 151 -14.03 5.99 3.50
CA GLU A 151 -15.25 6.11 4.31
C GLU A 151 -16.48 6.51 3.50
N GLY A 152 -17.65 6.20 4.05
CA GLY A 152 -18.95 6.71 3.60
C GLY A 152 -19.43 6.10 2.29
N GLU A 153 -20.17 6.88 1.53
CA GLU A 153 -20.83 6.44 0.30
C GLU A 153 -19.86 6.22 -0.86
N ASN A 154 -18.64 6.73 -0.76
CA ASN A 154 -17.61 6.58 -1.79
C ASN A 154 -16.96 5.19 -1.83
N ARG A 155 -17.23 4.31 -0.85
CA ARG A 155 -16.62 2.96 -0.75
C ARG A 155 -16.73 2.12 -2.03
N PRO A 156 -17.91 2.00 -2.68
CA PRO A 156 -18.01 1.23 -3.92
C PRO A 156 -17.21 1.84 -5.07
N GLY A 157 -17.32 3.16 -5.26
CA GLY A 157 -16.60 3.87 -6.32
C GLY A 157 -15.08 3.80 -6.16
N TRP A 158 -14.59 3.83 -4.93
CA TRP A 158 -13.18 3.67 -4.64
C TRP A 158 -12.69 2.25 -4.95
N LEU A 159 -13.44 1.22 -4.55
CA LEU A 159 -13.11 -0.16 -4.89
C LEU A 159 -13.11 -0.39 -6.41
N ALA A 160 -14.09 0.16 -7.12
CA ALA A 160 -14.14 0.13 -8.58
C ALA A 160 -12.89 0.76 -9.22
N TYR A 161 -12.50 1.95 -8.74
CA TYR A 161 -11.31 2.67 -9.21
C TYR A 161 -10.03 1.84 -8.99
N VAL A 162 -9.75 1.44 -7.75
CA VAL A 162 -8.54 0.67 -7.43
C VAL A 162 -8.48 -0.64 -8.22
N SER A 163 -9.61 -1.33 -8.36
CA SER A 163 -9.70 -2.57 -9.12
C SER A 163 -9.44 -2.36 -10.62
N ALA A 164 -9.92 -1.25 -11.19
CA ALA A 164 -9.65 -0.89 -12.59
C ALA A 164 -8.15 -0.62 -12.80
N GLU A 165 -7.51 0.13 -11.90
CA GLU A 165 -6.09 0.44 -11.95
C GLU A 165 -5.22 -0.83 -11.82
N VAL A 166 -5.61 -1.76 -10.95
CA VAL A 166 -4.93 -3.05 -10.81
C VAL A 166 -5.07 -3.87 -12.10
N ARG A 167 -6.27 -3.95 -12.71
CA ARG A 167 -6.43 -4.64 -14.00
C ARG A 167 -5.57 -4.02 -15.09
N PHE A 168 -5.49 -2.68 -15.15
CA PHE A 168 -4.64 -2.01 -16.10
C PHE A 168 -3.15 -2.36 -15.90
N ALA A 169 -2.69 -2.42 -14.65
CA ALA A 169 -1.33 -2.86 -14.33
C ALA A 169 -1.07 -4.31 -14.80
N VAL A 170 -2.01 -5.23 -14.53
CA VAL A 170 -1.93 -6.64 -14.97
C VAL A 170 -1.89 -6.75 -16.48
N GLU A 171 -2.75 -6.04 -17.20
CA GLU A 171 -2.77 -5.97 -18.67
C GLU A 171 -1.47 -5.42 -19.26
N SER A 172 -0.82 -4.52 -18.52
CA SER A 172 0.50 -3.97 -18.84
C SER A 172 1.68 -4.90 -18.47
N GLY A 173 1.40 -6.11 -17.98
CA GLY A 173 2.41 -7.14 -17.68
C GLY A 173 3.00 -7.07 -16.28
N VAL A 174 2.38 -6.31 -15.35
CA VAL A 174 2.80 -6.29 -13.94
C VAL A 174 2.06 -7.40 -13.19
N PRO A 175 2.76 -8.34 -12.53
CA PRO A 175 2.10 -9.44 -11.80
C PRO A 175 1.51 -8.94 -10.48
N VAL A 176 0.25 -8.52 -10.50
CA VAL A 176 -0.53 -8.15 -9.31
C VAL A 176 -1.49 -9.29 -8.98
N GLU A 177 -1.35 -9.89 -7.79
CA GLU A 177 -2.02 -11.12 -7.40
C GLU A 177 -3.39 -10.89 -6.71
N GLY A 178 -3.69 -9.66 -6.28
CA GLY A 178 -4.97 -9.38 -5.62
C GLY A 178 -5.11 -7.99 -5.03
N VAL A 179 -6.27 -7.77 -4.41
CA VAL A 179 -6.63 -6.55 -3.67
C VAL A 179 -7.22 -6.94 -2.32
N CYS A 180 -6.66 -6.42 -1.23
CA CYS A 180 -7.23 -6.53 0.11
C CYS A 180 -7.99 -5.26 0.46
N LEU A 181 -9.29 -5.38 0.62
CA LEU A 181 -10.13 -4.31 1.13
C LEU A 181 -9.90 -4.14 2.64
N TYR A 182 -9.68 -2.91 3.08
CA TYR A 182 -9.58 -2.53 4.49
C TYR A 182 -10.52 -1.36 4.81
N PRO A 183 -11.24 -1.45 5.95
CA PRO A 183 -11.41 -2.62 6.81
C PRO A 183 -12.61 -3.48 6.38
N ILE A 184 -12.76 -4.66 6.97
CA ILE A 184 -13.98 -5.47 6.81
C ILE A 184 -15.11 -4.96 7.71
N LEU A 185 -14.77 -4.54 8.94
CA LEU A 185 -15.70 -4.01 9.93
C LEU A 185 -15.53 -2.51 10.06
N ASN A 186 -16.64 -1.78 10.24
CA ASN A 186 -16.57 -0.41 10.72
C ASN A 186 -15.87 -0.38 12.09
N HIS A 187 -15.04 0.62 12.33
CA HIS A 187 -14.29 0.78 13.58
C HIS A 187 -14.17 2.25 13.99
N PRO A 188 -13.93 2.54 15.28
CA PRO A 188 -13.63 3.89 15.73
C PRO A 188 -12.37 4.47 15.06
N GLY A 189 -12.31 5.79 14.98
CA GLY A 189 -11.12 6.49 14.47
C GLY A 189 -9.87 6.20 15.31
N TRP A 190 -8.70 6.29 14.68
CA TRP A 190 -7.42 5.99 15.33
C TRP A 190 -6.98 7.05 16.37
N LEU A 191 -7.41 8.30 16.18
CA LEU A 191 -7.01 9.44 17.01
C LEU A 191 -8.17 10.00 17.83
N ASP A 192 -9.38 9.50 17.58
CA ASP A 192 -10.62 9.92 18.21
C ASP A 192 -11.56 8.72 18.32
N GLU A 193 -12.65 8.89 19.04
CA GLU A 193 -13.70 7.87 19.17
C GLU A 193 -14.81 8.03 18.10
N ARG A 194 -14.55 8.78 17.04
CA ARG A 194 -15.47 8.99 15.93
C ARG A 194 -15.79 7.67 15.25
N HIS A 195 -17.05 7.41 15.01
CA HIS A 195 -17.47 6.24 14.25
C HIS A 195 -17.11 6.41 12.76
N CYS A 196 -16.23 5.53 12.26
CA CYS A 196 -15.84 5.47 10.86
C CYS A 196 -16.68 4.40 10.12
N TYR A 197 -17.39 4.83 9.08
CA TYR A 197 -18.18 3.95 8.22
C TYR A 197 -17.35 3.54 7.00
N ASN A 198 -16.39 2.67 7.22
CA ASN A 198 -15.36 2.30 6.23
C ASN A 198 -15.35 0.79 5.88
N GLY A 199 -16.04 -0.05 6.66
CA GLY A 199 -16.14 -1.48 6.44
C GLY A 199 -17.27 -1.92 5.51
N ILE A 200 -17.27 -3.19 5.17
CA ILE A 200 -18.40 -3.85 4.51
C ILE A 200 -19.52 -4.22 5.50
N PHE A 201 -19.13 -4.48 6.76
CA PHE A 201 -20.09 -4.73 7.85
C PHE A 201 -20.13 -3.54 8.78
N ASP A 202 -21.34 -3.17 9.17
CA ASP A 202 -21.60 -2.07 10.09
C ASP A 202 -21.21 -2.41 11.54
N TYR A 203 -21.36 -1.44 12.44
CA TYR A 203 -21.26 -1.68 13.88
C TYR A 203 -22.27 -2.74 14.32
N ALA A 204 -21.93 -3.47 15.38
CA ALA A 204 -22.85 -4.44 15.93
C ALA A 204 -24.04 -3.72 16.60
N ASP A 205 -25.27 -4.25 16.42
CA ASP A 205 -26.44 -3.89 17.21
C ASP A 205 -26.39 -4.54 18.60
N ASP A 206 -27.42 -4.29 19.43
CA ASP A 206 -27.52 -4.85 20.78
C ASP A 206 -27.56 -6.38 20.84
N SER A 207 -27.89 -7.04 19.73
CA SER A 207 -27.86 -8.51 19.58
C SER A 207 -26.51 -9.05 19.13
N GLY A 208 -25.54 -8.17 18.81
CA GLY A 208 -24.25 -8.53 18.24
C GLY A 208 -24.27 -8.72 16.73
N ARG A 209 -25.42 -8.53 16.07
CA ARG A 209 -25.56 -8.66 14.61
C ARG A 209 -24.97 -7.43 13.93
N ARG A 210 -24.34 -7.63 12.75
CA ARG A 210 -23.81 -6.58 11.88
C ARG A 210 -24.53 -6.58 10.55
N GLU A 211 -25.01 -5.43 10.14
CA GLU A 211 -25.60 -5.27 8.80
C GLU A 211 -24.51 -5.15 7.73
N ILE A 212 -24.85 -5.59 6.54
CA ILE A 212 -23.97 -5.49 5.36
C ILE A 212 -24.29 -4.19 4.65
N TYR A 213 -23.28 -3.39 4.34
CA TYR A 213 -23.40 -2.25 3.46
C TYR A 213 -23.53 -2.75 2.00
N GLN A 214 -24.76 -2.92 1.55
CA GLN A 214 -25.10 -3.55 0.28
C GLN A 214 -24.40 -2.95 -0.94
N PRO A 215 -24.25 -1.62 -1.09
CA PRO A 215 -23.56 -1.06 -2.26
C PRO A 215 -22.12 -1.56 -2.40
N LEU A 216 -21.37 -1.64 -1.28
CA LEU A 216 -19.99 -2.16 -1.31
C LEU A 216 -19.96 -3.67 -1.55
N ALA A 217 -20.90 -4.43 -0.98
CA ALA A 217 -21.00 -5.86 -1.20
C ALA A 217 -21.29 -6.20 -2.67
N HIS A 218 -22.17 -5.46 -3.32
CA HIS A 218 -22.46 -5.60 -4.74
C HIS A 218 -21.22 -5.29 -5.60
N GLU A 219 -20.52 -4.20 -5.28
CA GLU A 219 -19.31 -3.83 -6.01
C GLU A 219 -18.20 -4.88 -5.81
N LEU A 220 -18.01 -5.41 -4.60
CA LEU A 220 -17.05 -6.48 -4.33
C LEU A 220 -17.33 -7.71 -5.18
N ASN A 221 -18.59 -8.16 -5.25
CA ASN A 221 -18.99 -9.30 -6.09
C ASN A 221 -18.73 -9.02 -7.58
N HIS A 222 -19.04 -7.79 -8.03
CA HIS A 222 -18.76 -7.36 -9.40
C HIS A 222 -17.27 -7.45 -9.73
N GLN A 223 -16.41 -6.90 -8.86
CA GLN A 223 -14.96 -6.93 -9.07
C GLN A 223 -14.39 -8.36 -9.01
N GLN A 224 -14.87 -9.20 -8.10
CA GLN A 224 -14.48 -10.62 -8.06
C GLN A 224 -14.78 -11.34 -9.39
N ALA A 225 -15.96 -11.13 -9.95
CA ALA A 225 -16.32 -11.69 -11.25
C ALA A 225 -15.46 -11.15 -12.40
N ALA A 226 -15.16 -9.84 -12.38
CA ALA A 226 -14.30 -9.20 -13.36
C ALA A 226 -12.86 -9.72 -13.32
N PHE A 227 -12.29 -9.92 -12.13
CA PHE A 227 -10.96 -10.50 -11.97
C PHE A 227 -10.92 -11.98 -12.39
N ALA A 228 -11.90 -12.80 -12.03
CA ALA A 228 -11.98 -14.19 -12.45
C ALA A 228 -11.92 -14.30 -13.99
N SER A 229 -12.69 -13.49 -14.69
CA SER A 229 -12.71 -13.46 -16.15
C SER A 229 -11.40 -12.95 -16.78
N SER A 230 -10.65 -12.11 -16.09
CA SER A 230 -9.35 -11.60 -16.55
C SER A 230 -8.24 -12.63 -16.36
N PHE A 231 -8.20 -13.31 -15.22
CA PHE A 231 -7.17 -14.34 -14.95
C PHE A 231 -7.32 -15.56 -15.85
N ASP A 232 -8.54 -15.97 -16.24
CA ASP A 232 -8.76 -17.07 -17.19
C ASP A 232 -8.14 -16.76 -18.56
N LYS A 233 -8.12 -15.51 -18.99
CA LYS A 233 -7.46 -15.08 -20.25
C LYS A 233 -5.93 -15.18 -20.19
N PHE A 234 -5.34 -15.01 -19.02
CA PHE A 234 -3.88 -15.11 -18.83
C PHE A 234 -3.42 -16.53 -18.49
N ALA A 235 -4.31 -17.38 -17.96
CA ALA A 235 -4.02 -18.77 -17.66
C ALA A 235 -4.06 -19.69 -18.91
N ALA A 236 -4.60 -19.22 -20.03
CA ALA A 236 -4.58 -19.98 -21.28
C ALA A 236 -3.11 -20.16 -21.75
N PRO A 237 -2.63 -21.40 -21.94
CA PRO A 237 -1.27 -21.63 -22.41
C PRO A 237 -1.10 -20.95 -23.76
N LYS A 238 -0.08 -20.09 -23.90
CA LYS A 238 0.37 -19.65 -25.21
C LYS A 238 0.75 -20.93 -25.97
N ALA A 239 -0.09 -21.35 -26.90
CA ALA A 239 0.25 -22.42 -27.83
C ALA A 239 1.58 -22.01 -28.48
N LEU A 240 2.62 -22.80 -28.22
CA LEU A 240 3.90 -22.67 -28.89
C LEU A 240 3.63 -22.94 -30.38
N ALA A 241 3.75 -21.90 -31.19
CA ALA A 241 3.81 -22.00 -32.64
C ALA A 241 5.24 -22.24 -33.07
#